data_60eb3a2a77016f27e46bb9c1dd9874e7
#
_entry.id   60eb3a2a77016f27e46bb9c1dd9874e7
#
_cell.length_a   1.000
_cell.length_b   1.000
_cell.length_c   1.000
_cell.angle_alpha   90.00
_cell.angle_beta   90.00
_cell.angle_gamma   90.00
#
_symmetry.space_group_name_H-M   'P 1'
#
loop_
_entity.id
_entity.type
_entity.pdbx_description
1 polymer ?
#
loop_
_entity_poly.entity_id
_entity_poly.type
_entity_poly.pdbx_seq_one_letter_code
_entity_poly.pdbx_strand_id
1 'polypeptide(L)'
;MSLLTISLAFTRASVFSTGRPLAPLASNRFFGGRMMSPRMISVLVPIADDSEEIETACIQDTLVRAGADVTVASVMPEGRLQCKMSRGLKVVADVSIEECKDQTYDCIALPGGMPGAERLRDCATLTAMLKEHHASGRLTSAVCASPAVVFDTHGLLPAAATCYPAPAFKEKVSGWSDAAAVVDGNVVTSQGPGTSLQFALKLVEILFDKEKAEEIAAQMLTSTA
;
A
#
# COMPACT_ATOMS: atom_id res chain seq x y z
N MET A 1 45.42 13.42 -42.72
CA MET A 1 45.75 12.29 -43.61
C MET A 1 45.15 11.06 -43.00
N SER A 2 44.26 10.59 -43.54
CA SER A 2 43.65 9.63 -44.40
C SER A 2 42.44 8.96 -43.74
N LEU A 3 41.30 9.25 -44.29
CA LEU A 3 40.00 8.59 -44.04
C LEU A 3 40.01 7.19 -44.63
N LEU A 4 39.57 6.19 -43.93
CA LEU A 4 39.20 4.90 -44.50
C LEU A 4 37.69 4.66 -44.26
N THR A 5 36.94 4.81 -45.33
CA THR A 5 35.53 4.47 -45.44
C THR A 5 35.40 2.98 -45.76
N ILE A 6 34.72 2.19 -44.95
CA ILE A 6 34.35 0.83 -45.26
C ILE A 6 32.84 0.79 -45.58
N SER A 7 32.57 0.52 -46.87
CA SER A 7 31.25 0.30 -47.42
C SER A 7 30.93 -1.22 -47.30
N LEU A 8 29.83 -1.59 -46.62
CA LEU A 8 29.31 -2.96 -46.63
C LEU A 8 28.05 -3.02 -47.50
N ALA A 9 28.15 -3.77 -48.58
CA ALA A 9 27.04 -4.05 -49.50
C ALA A 9 26.09 -5.10 -48.93
N PHE A 10 24.80 -4.80 -48.93
CA PHE A 10 23.72 -5.74 -48.64
C PHE A 10 23.37 -6.58 -49.90
N THR A 11 23.53 -7.88 -49.81
CA THR A 11 23.02 -8.82 -50.83
C THR A 11 21.67 -9.37 -50.33
N ARG A 12 20.61 -9.10 -51.08
CA ARG A 12 19.29 -9.72 -50.92
C ARG A 12 19.31 -11.15 -51.46
N ALA A 13 18.87 -12.09 -50.64
CA ALA A 13 18.42 -13.41 -51.11
C ALA A 13 16.93 -13.58 -50.81
N SER A 14 16.13 -13.64 -51.87
CA SER A 14 14.72 -14.00 -51.81
C SER A 14 14.59 -15.53 -51.89
N VAL A 15 13.88 -16.11 -50.90
CA VAL A 15 13.39 -17.48 -51.01
C VAL A 15 11.88 -17.47 -50.81
N PHE A 16 11.14 -17.71 -51.89
CA PHE A 16 9.70 -17.96 -51.83
C PHE A 16 9.48 -19.41 -51.34
N SER A 17 8.72 -19.59 -50.27
CA SER A 17 8.15 -20.89 -49.90
C SER A 17 6.64 -20.74 -49.72
N THR A 18 5.89 -21.40 -50.59
CA THR A 18 4.43 -21.50 -50.58
C THR A 18 4.01 -22.57 -49.56
N GLY A 19 3.51 -22.18 -48.41
CA GLY A 19 2.87 -23.07 -47.45
C GLY A 19 1.48 -22.54 -47.12
N ARG A 20 0.44 -23.31 -47.40
CA ARG A 20 -0.96 -23.04 -47.07
C ARG A 20 -1.12 -22.91 -45.55
N PRO A 21 -1.82 -21.90 -45.03
CA PRO A 21 -2.16 -21.87 -43.60
C PRO A 21 -3.33 -22.82 -43.31
N LEU A 22 -3.11 -23.74 -42.37
CA LEU A 22 -4.18 -24.49 -41.71
C LEU A 22 -4.96 -23.54 -40.79
N ALA A 23 -6.27 -23.46 -41.02
CA ALA A 23 -7.16 -22.68 -40.16
C ALA A 23 -7.27 -23.33 -38.78
N PRO A 24 -7.22 -22.56 -37.67
CA PRO A 24 -7.53 -23.09 -36.35
C PRO A 24 -9.03 -23.27 -36.19
N LEU A 25 -9.42 -24.47 -35.77
CA LEU A 25 -10.78 -24.79 -35.32
C LEU A 25 -11.14 -23.92 -34.09
N ALA A 26 -11.95 -22.92 -34.32
CA ALA A 26 -12.56 -22.14 -33.23
C ALA A 26 -13.63 -22.98 -32.55
N SER A 27 -13.34 -23.53 -31.37
CA SER A 27 -14.36 -24.03 -30.47
C SER A 27 -14.89 -22.85 -29.61
N ASN A 28 -15.87 -22.15 -30.15
CA ASN A 28 -16.65 -21.17 -29.40
C ASN A 28 -17.55 -21.91 -28.42
N ARG A 29 -17.10 -22.08 -27.17
CA ARG A 29 -18.00 -22.32 -26.04
C ARG A 29 -18.30 -20.99 -25.38
N PHE A 30 -19.34 -20.33 -25.82
CA PHE A 30 -19.98 -19.23 -25.09
C PHE A 30 -20.60 -19.81 -23.80
N PHE A 31 -19.88 -19.67 -22.69
CA PHE A 31 -20.51 -19.62 -21.37
C PHE A 31 -20.83 -18.15 -21.08
N GLY A 32 -22.12 -17.84 -20.95
CA GLY A 32 -22.62 -16.53 -20.58
C GLY A 32 -22.23 -16.17 -19.13
N GLY A 33 -20.98 -15.84 -18.90
CA GLY A 33 -20.47 -15.20 -17.69
C GLY A 33 -20.49 -13.69 -17.93
N ARG A 34 -21.36 -12.98 -17.21
CA ARG A 34 -21.28 -11.53 -17.07
C ARG A 34 -19.85 -11.22 -16.60
N MET A 35 -19.01 -10.64 -17.46
CA MET A 35 -17.70 -10.14 -17.03
C MET A 35 -17.96 -9.02 -16.01
N MET A 36 -17.88 -9.38 -14.74
CA MET A 36 -17.78 -8.36 -13.69
C MET A 36 -16.45 -7.63 -13.93
N SER A 37 -16.52 -6.33 -14.15
CA SER A 37 -15.30 -5.50 -14.12
C SER A 37 -14.56 -5.83 -12.81
N PRO A 38 -13.25 -6.04 -12.85
CA PRO A 38 -12.50 -6.29 -11.62
C PRO A 38 -12.79 -5.14 -10.66
N ARG A 39 -13.25 -5.46 -9.46
CA ARG A 39 -13.49 -4.46 -8.42
C ARG A 39 -12.16 -3.82 -8.08
N MET A 40 -12.07 -2.49 -8.16
CA MET A 40 -10.88 -1.74 -7.78
C MET A 40 -10.64 -1.88 -6.27
N ILE A 41 -9.44 -2.23 -5.86
CA ILE A 41 -9.03 -2.29 -4.46
C ILE A 41 -9.04 -0.88 -3.90
N SER A 42 -9.72 -0.67 -2.77
CA SER A 42 -9.86 0.64 -2.12
C SER A 42 -9.10 0.68 -0.79
N VAL A 43 -8.31 1.72 -0.58
CA VAL A 43 -7.47 1.89 0.61
C VAL A 43 -7.68 3.25 1.24
N LEU A 44 -7.84 3.28 2.57
CA LEU A 44 -7.89 4.51 3.36
C LEU A 44 -6.55 4.73 4.06
N VAL A 45 -5.98 5.92 3.90
CA VAL A 45 -4.76 6.36 4.60
C VAL A 45 -5.12 7.60 5.44
N PRO A 46 -5.45 7.43 6.72
CA PRO A 46 -5.75 8.56 7.59
C PRO A 46 -4.47 9.27 8.02
N ILE A 47 -4.47 10.61 7.96
CA ILE A 47 -3.35 11.46 8.37
C ILE A 47 -3.78 12.56 9.31
N ALA A 48 -2.83 13.07 10.08
CA ALA A 48 -2.97 14.22 10.98
C ALA A 48 -1.75 15.13 10.87
N ASP A 49 -1.79 16.29 11.55
CA ASP A 49 -0.56 17.00 11.89
C ASP A 49 0.38 16.05 12.63
N ASP A 50 1.66 16.17 12.33
CA ASP A 50 2.74 15.35 12.90
C ASP A 50 2.70 13.85 12.53
N SER A 51 1.85 13.41 11.59
CA SER A 51 2.03 12.13 10.92
C SER A 51 3.35 12.09 10.16
N GLU A 52 3.96 10.91 10.01
CA GLU A 52 5.26 10.78 9.37
C GLU A 52 5.12 10.77 7.84
N GLU A 53 5.83 11.67 7.17
CA GLU A 53 5.67 11.94 5.74
C GLU A 53 6.22 10.84 4.83
N ILE A 54 7.34 10.22 5.18
CA ILE A 54 7.92 9.13 4.37
C ILE A 54 6.99 7.92 4.41
N GLU A 55 6.48 7.57 5.58
CA GLU A 55 5.55 6.45 5.78
C GLU A 55 4.27 6.67 4.98
N THR A 56 3.68 7.86 5.10
CA THR A 56 2.48 8.24 4.34
C THR A 56 2.70 8.13 2.84
N ALA A 57 3.81 8.70 2.34
CA ALA A 57 4.13 8.69 0.92
C ALA A 57 4.43 7.28 0.39
N CYS A 58 5.17 6.45 1.15
CA CYS A 58 5.46 5.08 0.75
C CYS A 58 4.17 4.25 0.65
N ILE A 59 3.25 4.39 1.60
CA ILE A 59 1.96 3.68 1.56
C ILE A 59 1.17 4.11 0.34
N GLN A 60 0.96 5.42 0.16
CA GLN A 60 0.14 5.96 -0.93
C GLN A 60 0.74 5.62 -2.29
N ASP A 61 2.00 5.98 -2.55
CA ASP A 61 2.62 5.84 -3.87
C ASP A 61 2.68 4.37 -4.31
N THR A 62 3.10 3.47 -3.41
CA THR A 62 3.23 2.04 -3.72
C THR A 62 1.87 1.41 -4.07
N LEU A 63 0.83 1.73 -3.31
CA LEU A 63 -0.52 1.18 -3.54
C LEU A 63 -1.16 1.75 -4.80
N VAL A 64 -0.98 3.04 -5.08
CA VAL A 64 -1.45 3.66 -6.33
C VAL A 64 -0.75 3.05 -7.54
N ARG A 65 0.56 2.79 -7.49
CA ARG A 65 1.29 2.08 -8.56
C ARG A 65 0.75 0.68 -8.80
N ALA A 66 0.31 0.00 -7.74
CA ALA A 66 -0.30 -1.32 -7.85
C ALA A 66 -1.71 -1.30 -8.47
N GLY A 67 -2.34 -0.13 -8.59
CA GLY A 67 -3.68 0.05 -9.14
C GLY A 67 -4.79 0.12 -8.08
N ALA A 68 -4.44 0.39 -6.81
CA ALA A 68 -5.42 0.67 -5.78
C ALA A 68 -5.98 2.10 -5.90
N ASP A 69 -7.23 2.27 -5.52
CA ASP A 69 -7.87 3.56 -5.26
C ASP A 69 -7.55 3.97 -3.82
N VAL A 70 -6.64 4.92 -3.65
CA VAL A 70 -6.15 5.33 -2.34
C VAL A 70 -6.74 6.68 -1.96
N THR A 71 -7.48 6.71 -0.86
CA THR A 71 -8.01 7.95 -0.27
C THR A 71 -7.14 8.34 0.92
N VAL A 72 -6.50 9.50 0.85
CA VAL A 72 -5.83 10.13 1.99
C VAL A 72 -6.83 11.01 2.72
N ALA A 73 -7.13 10.69 3.99
CA ALA A 73 -8.13 11.41 4.77
C ALA A 73 -7.53 12.12 5.98
N SER A 74 -7.87 13.39 6.15
CA SER A 74 -7.45 14.17 7.32
C SER A 74 -8.36 13.90 8.53
N VAL A 75 -7.77 13.57 9.68
CA VAL A 75 -8.50 13.50 10.97
C VAL A 75 -8.51 14.83 11.72
N MET A 76 -8.03 15.91 11.10
CA MET A 76 -7.94 17.20 11.76
C MET A 76 -9.33 17.82 11.95
N PRO A 77 -9.52 18.59 13.04
CA PRO A 77 -10.82 19.19 13.36
C PRO A 77 -11.30 20.15 12.25
N GLU A 78 -12.61 20.41 12.25
CA GLU A 78 -13.28 21.36 11.36
C GLU A 78 -13.10 21.05 9.86
N GLY A 79 -12.80 19.78 9.52
CA GLY A 79 -12.60 19.35 8.14
C GLY A 79 -11.33 19.93 7.49
N ARG A 80 -10.35 20.36 8.27
CA ARG A 80 -9.08 20.88 7.74
C ARG A 80 -8.30 19.80 7.00
N LEU A 81 -8.10 20.00 5.69
CA LEU A 81 -7.42 19.02 4.84
C LEU A 81 -5.90 19.14 4.87
N GLN A 82 -5.35 20.36 5.06
CA GLN A 82 -3.90 20.52 5.10
C GLN A 82 -3.34 20.07 6.44
N CYS A 83 -2.46 19.07 6.42
CA CYS A 83 -1.69 18.59 7.56
C CYS A 83 -0.23 19.03 7.45
N LYS A 84 0.37 19.47 8.56
CA LYS A 84 1.80 19.68 8.68
C LYS A 84 2.43 18.43 9.26
N MET A 85 3.14 17.72 8.44
CA MET A 85 3.75 16.44 8.79
C MET A 85 4.92 16.60 9.78
N SER A 86 5.40 15.49 10.32
CA SER A 86 6.34 15.45 11.47
C SER A 86 7.69 16.13 11.20
N ARG A 87 8.14 16.20 9.96
CA ARG A 87 9.39 16.88 9.54
C ARG A 87 9.14 18.17 8.76
N GLY A 88 7.88 18.61 8.73
CA GLY A 88 7.51 19.93 8.22
C GLY A 88 6.97 19.97 6.81
N LEU A 89 6.92 18.84 6.11
CA LEU A 89 6.20 18.76 4.83
C LEU A 89 4.73 19.11 5.04
N LYS A 90 4.12 19.81 4.10
CA LYS A 90 2.67 20.07 4.11
C LYS A 90 2.01 19.17 3.09
N VAL A 91 1.09 18.35 3.55
CA VAL A 91 0.27 17.47 2.72
C VAL A 91 -1.17 17.95 2.79
N VAL A 92 -1.85 17.97 1.66
CA VAL A 92 -3.28 18.23 1.60
C VAL A 92 -3.97 16.89 1.37
N ALA A 93 -4.79 16.47 2.32
CA ALA A 93 -5.61 15.27 2.20
C ALA A 93 -6.69 15.44 1.13
N ASP A 94 -7.17 14.35 0.56
CA ASP A 94 -8.22 14.36 -0.46
C ASP A 94 -9.58 14.79 0.16
N VAL A 95 -9.86 14.27 1.36
CA VAL A 95 -11.13 14.48 2.08
C VAL A 95 -10.90 14.54 3.60
N SER A 96 -11.93 14.94 4.34
CA SER A 96 -11.95 14.76 5.79
C SER A 96 -12.35 13.31 6.16
N ILE A 97 -11.93 12.84 7.33
CA ILE A 97 -12.31 11.49 7.81
C ILE A 97 -13.82 11.31 7.95
N GLU A 98 -14.54 12.38 8.22
CA GLU A 98 -16.01 12.35 8.35
C GLU A 98 -16.71 11.98 7.04
N GLU A 99 -16.10 12.29 5.89
CA GLU A 99 -16.62 11.93 4.57
C GLU A 99 -16.37 10.46 4.23
N CYS A 100 -15.49 9.78 4.99
CA CYS A 100 -15.14 8.38 4.81
C CYS A 100 -15.99 7.40 5.64
N LYS A 101 -16.69 7.88 6.67
CA LYS A 101 -17.31 7.05 7.72
C LYS A 101 -18.30 5.99 7.22
N ASP A 102 -19.01 6.29 6.14
CA ASP A 102 -20.02 5.40 5.55
C ASP A 102 -19.48 4.59 4.35
N GLN A 103 -18.17 4.69 4.10
CA GLN A 103 -17.50 3.99 3.00
C GLN A 103 -16.84 2.70 3.48
N THR A 104 -16.75 1.73 2.60
CA THR A 104 -16.09 0.46 2.85
C THR A 104 -14.77 0.41 2.08
N TYR A 105 -13.68 0.10 2.78
CA TYR A 105 -12.36 -0.05 2.22
C TYR A 105 -11.89 -1.50 2.28
N ASP A 106 -10.95 -1.91 1.43
CA ASP A 106 -10.28 -3.21 1.49
C ASP A 106 -9.15 -3.20 2.51
N CYS A 107 -8.52 -2.03 2.68
CA CYS A 107 -7.47 -1.81 3.67
C CYS A 107 -7.60 -0.44 4.33
N ILE A 108 -7.29 -0.36 5.63
CA ILE A 108 -7.00 0.90 6.32
C ILE A 108 -5.54 0.84 6.76
N ALA A 109 -4.71 1.79 6.30
CA ALA A 109 -3.27 1.82 6.54
C ALA A 109 -2.84 3.09 7.27
N LEU A 110 -2.38 2.95 8.51
CA LEU A 110 -2.02 4.06 9.39
C LEU A 110 -0.52 4.34 9.34
N PRO A 111 -0.08 5.55 8.93
CA PRO A 111 1.28 6.01 9.20
C PRO A 111 1.46 6.27 10.70
N GLY A 112 2.71 6.39 11.13
CA GLY A 112 3.04 6.80 12.48
C GLY A 112 3.36 8.30 12.59
N GLY A 113 4.45 8.59 13.28
CA GLY A 113 4.81 9.95 13.70
C GLY A 113 4.21 10.31 15.06
N MET A 114 4.94 11.12 15.83
CA MET A 114 4.46 11.60 17.12
C MET A 114 4.47 13.13 17.14
N PRO A 115 3.40 13.77 17.64
CA PRO A 115 2.17 13.22 18.21
C PRO A 115 1.07 12.86 17.17
N GLY A 116 1.39 12.71 15.88
CA GLY A 116 0.41 12.35 14.82
C GLY A 116 -0.39 11.08 15.15
N ALA A 117 0.30 10.01 15.59
CA ALA A 117 -0.36 8.76 15.99
C ALA A 117 -1.33 8.93 17.17
N GLU A 118 -1.07 9.88 18.08
CA GLU A 118 -2.02 10.21 19.17
C GLU A 118 -3.29 10.86 18.62
N ARG A 119 -3.15 11.73 17.62
CA ARG A 119 -4.32 12.33 16.94
C ARG A 119 -5.15 11.29 16.21
N LEU A 120 -4.48 10.32 15.55
CA LEU A 120 -5.18 9.19 14.93
C LEU A 120 -5.91 8.33 15.98
N ARG A 121 -5.26 8.03 17.13
CA ARG A 121 -5.84 7.29 18.25
C ARG A 121 -7.08 7.97 18.80
N ASP A 122 -7.03 9.28 18.96
CA ASP A 122 -8.05 10.07 19.65
C ASP A 122 -9.21 10.48 18.72
N CYS A 123 -9.10 10.22 17.42
CA CYS A 123 -10.18 10.47 16.45
C CYS A 123 -11.27 9.40 16.59
N ALA A 124 -12.43 9.80 17.12
CA ALA A 124 -13.55 8.89 17.38
C ALA A 124 -14.08 8.23 16.11
N THR A 125 -14.21 8.99 15.02
CA THR A 125 -14.66 8.49 13.71
C THR A 125 -13.71 7.44 13.18
N LEU A 126 -12.41 7.70 13.13
CA LEU A 126 -11.41 6.73 12.70
C LEU A 126 -11.40 5.48 13.59
N THR A 127 -11.51 5.65 14.91
CA THR A 127 -11.56 4.54 15.87
C THR A 127 -12.76 3.62 15.62
N ALA A 128 -13.93 4.18 15.36
CA ALA A 128 -15.13 3.40 15.04
C ALA A 128 -14.94 2.62 13.73
N MET A 129 -14.43 3.28 12.68
CA MET A 129 -14.12 2.66 11.40
C MET A 129 -13.11 1.52 11.54
N LEU A 130 -12.02 1.71 12.28
CA LEU A 130 -10.98 0.69 12.51
C LEU A 130 -11.53 -0.55 13.20
N LYS A 131 -12.35 -0.38 14.24
CA LYS A 131 -12.96 -1.51 14.97
C LYS A 131 -13.90 -2.32 14.10
N GLU A 132 -14.78 -1.65 13.35
CA GLU A 132 -15.69 -2.31 12.41
C GLU A 132 -14.93 -3.01 11.28
N HIS A 133 -13.94 -2.32 10.70
CA HIS A 133 -13.10 -2.82 9.63
C HIS A 133 -12.34 -4.08 10.05
N HIS A 134 -11.67 -4.04 11.20
CA HIS A 134 -10.95 -5.17 11.78
C HIS A 134 -11.88 -6.35 12.09
N ALA A 135 -13.02 -6.10 12.74
CA ALA A 135 -14.00 -7.13 13.08
C ALA A 135 -14.61 -7.81 11.85
N SER A 136 -14.67 -7.11 10.71
CA SER A 136 -15.14 -7.69 9.44
C SER A 136 -14.09 -8.57 8.73
N GLY A 137 -12.88 -8.72 9.29
CA GLY A 137 -11.78 -9.49 8.72
C GLY A 137 -11.03 -8.80 7.57
N ARG A 138 -11.31 -7.51 7.31
CA ARG A 138 -10.62 -6.72 6.29
C ARG A 138 -9.24 -6.28 6.77
N LEU A 139 -8.34 -6.01 5.83
CA LEU A 139 -6.93 -5.73 6.11
C LEU A 139 -6.75 -4.42 6.89
N THR A 140 -6.23 -4.52 8.10
CA THR A 140 -5.94 -3.38 8.98
C THR A 140 -4.43 -3.30 9.16
N SER A 141 -3.82 -2.13 8.91
CA SER A 141 -2.37 -2.04 8.93
C SER A 141 -1.85 -0.75 9.57
N ALA A 142 -0.67 -0.83 10.18
CA ALA A 142 -0.05 0.30 10.87
C ALA A 142 1.48 0.20 10.88
N VAL A 143 2.17 1.34 10.82
CA VAL A 143 3.62 1.41 10.88
C VAL A 143 4.10 2.32 12.01
N CYS A 144 5.33 2.13 12.46
CA CYS A 144 6.07 2.99 13.39
C CYS A 144 5.43 3.06 14.79
N ALA A 145 4.95 4.24 15.18
CA ALA A 145 4.28 4.45 16.47
C ALA A 145 2.86 3.89 16.50
N SER A 146 2.17 3.82 15.36
CA SER A 146 0.73 3.52 15.30
C SER A 146 0.34 2.13 15.80
N PRO A 147 1.12 1.04 15.63
CA PRO A 147 0.82 -0.24 16.26
C PRO A 147 0.71 -0.12 17.79
N ALA A 148 1.68 0.53 18.43
CA ALA A 148 1.74 0.66 19.88
C ALA A 148 0.83 1.77 20.44
N VAL A 149 0.52 2.82 19.65
CA VAL A 149 -0.26 3.97 20.11
C VAL A 149 -1.73 3.80 19.76
N VAL A 150 -2.04 3.36 18.54
CA VAL A 150 -3.43 3.24 18.07
C VAL A 150 -3.95 1.83 18.30
N PHE A 151 -3.26 0.80 17.77
CA PHE A 151 -3.79 -0.57 17.82
C PHE A 151 -3.82 -1.13 19.24
N ASP A 152 -2.76 -0.95 20.03
CA ASP A 152 -2.74 -1.37 21.44
C ASP A 152 -3.90 -0.73 22.22
N THR A 153 -4.05 0.60 22.11
CA THR A 153 -5.09 1.33 22.85
C THR A 153 -6.52 0.88 22.52
N HIS A 154 -6.75 0.46 21.27
CA HIS A 154 -8.09 0.06 20.82
C HIS A 154 -8.30 -1.47 20.74
N GLY A 155 -7.33 -2.26 21.25
CA GLY A 155 -7.43 -3.73 21.27
C GLY A 155 -7.37 -4.37 19.88
N LEU A 156 -6.62 -3.77 18.96
CA LEU A 156 -6.45 -4.24 17.57
C LEU A 156 -5.10 -4.90 17.32
N LEU A 157 -4.22 -4.96 18.33
CA LEU A 157 -2.93 -5.64 18.21
C LEU A 157 -3.16 -7.15 18.15
N PRO A 158 -2.59 -7.86 17.16
CA PRO A 158 -2.57 -9.31 17.11
C PRO A 158 -1.51 -9.89 18.04
N ALA A 159 -1.42 -11.24 18.09
CA ALA A 159 -0.45 -11.93 18.95
C ALA A 159 1.00 -11.71 18.51
N ALA A 160 1.25 -11.59 17.20
CA ALA A 160 2.56 -11.26 16.64
C ALA A 160 2.48 -9.90 15.90
N ALA A 161 3.34 -8.98 16.28
CA ALA A 161 3.38 -7.64 15.68
C ALA A 161 4.78 -7.03 15.76
N THR A 162 4.96 -5.90 15.08
CA THR A 162 6.13 -5.02 15.24
C THR A 162 5.69 -3.57 15.34
N CYS A 163 6.59 -2.71 15.81
CA CYS A 163 6.39 -1.26 15.91
C CYS A 163 7.74 -0.56 15.87
N TYR A 164 7.76 0.76 15.92
CA TYR A 164 8.99 1.51 16.11
C TYR A 164 9.75 0.99 17.35
N PRO A 165 11.05 0.66 17.26
CA PRO A 165 11.77 -0.11 18.27
C PRO A 165 12.19 0.69 19.52
N ALA A 166 11.44 1.74 19.89
CA ALA A 166 11.63 2.42 21.17
C ALA A 166 11.10 1.56 22.32
N PRO A 167 11.78 1.52 23.48
CA PRO A 167 11.37 0.71 24.62
C PRO A 167 9.89 0.86 24.99
N ALA A 168 9.41 2.11 25.13
CA ALA A 168 8.03 2.41 25.51
C ALA A 168 6.97 1.90 24.51
N PHE A 169 7.32 1.68 23.24
CA PHE A 169 6.43 1.08 22.25
C PHE A 169 6.54 -0.44 22.25
N LYS A 170 7.75 -0.98 22.35
CA LYS A 170 7.98 -2.43 22.40
C LYS A 170 7.29 -3.10 23.58
N GLU A 171 7.27 -2.45 24.75
CA GLU A 171 6.60 -2.95 25.95
C GLU A 171 5.10 -3.17 25.77
N LYS A 172 4.47 -2.47 24.83
CA LYS A 172 3.05 -2.59 24.50
C LYS A 172 2.76 -3.72 23.49
N VAL A 173 3.77 -4.22 22.80
CA VAL A 173 3.65 -5.24 21.77
C VAL A 173 4.22 -6.55 22.28
N SER A 174 3.39 -7.36 22.95
CA SER A 174 3.82 -8.58 23.65
C SER A 174 4.54 -9.60 22.76
N GLY A 175 4.12 -9.74 21.50
CA GLY A 175 4.74 -10.59 20.48
C GLY A 175 5.66 -9.80 19.54
N TRP A 176 6.39 -8.82 20.05
CA TRP A 176 7.24 -7.97 19.22
C TRP A 176 8.31 -8.75 18.43
N SER A 177 8.44 -8.41 17.17
CA SER A 177 9.45 -8.94 16.22
C SER A 177 10.25 -7.80 15.61
N ASP A 178 11.51 -8.04 15.25
CA ASP A 178 12.39 -7.12 14.55
C ASP A 178 12.27 -7.20 13.02
N ALA A 179 11.32 -7.98 12.51
CA ALA A 179 11.04 -8.06 11.08
C ALA A 179 10.55 -6.71 10.52
N ALA A 180 10.93 -6.40 9.29
CA ALA A 180 10.53 -5.17 8.61
C ALA A 180 9.00 -5.04 8.50
N ALA A 181 8.29 -6.15 8.30
CA ALA A 181 6.84 -6.25 8.36
C ALA A 181 6.41 -7.58 8.98
N VAL A 182 5.35 -7.55 9.79
CA VAL A 182 4.75 -8.73 10.42
C VAL A 182 3.29 -8.81 10.00
N VAL A 183 2.88 -10.00 9.58
CA VAL A 183 1.48 -10.32 9.21
C VAL A 183 0.96 -11.32 10.23
N ASP A 184 -0.15 -11.00 10.87
CA ASP A 184 -0.87 -11.92 11.75
C ASP A 184 -2.39 -11.73 11.57
N GLY A 185 -3.05 -12.76 11.03
CA GLY A 185 -4.44 -12.68 10.63
C GLY A 185 -4.68 -11.61 9.56
N ASN A 186 -5.59 -10.69 9.83
CA ASN A 186 -5.90 -9.54 8.99
C ASN A 186 -5.16 -8.25 9.40
N VAL A 187 -4.09 -8.37 10.18
CA VAL A 187 -3.29 -7.23 10.64
C VAL A 187 -1.88 -7.29 10.07
N VAL A 188 -1.40 -6.15 9.55
CA VAL A 188 -0.01 -5.97 9.13
C VAL A 188 0.61 -4.82 9.89
N THR A 189 1.78 -5.05 10.48
CA THR A 189 2.52 -4.01 11.21
C THR A 189 3.94 -3.87 10.69
N SER A 190 4.55 -2.68 10.86
CA SER A 190 5.91 -2.39 10.43
C SER A 190 6.61 -1.40 11.38
N GLN A 191 7.94 -1.25 11.24
CA GLN A 191 8.77 -0.56 12.23
C GLN A 191 8.88 0.95 12.05
N GLY A 192 8.94 1.47 10.82
CA GLY A 192 9.15 2.90 10.63
C GLY A 192 9.57 3.33 9.24
N PRO A 193 10.09 4.55 9.06
CA PRO A 193 10.37 5.10 7.73
C PRO A 193 11.26 4.21 6.87
N GLY A 194 12.29 3.60 7.47
CA GLY A 194 13.23 2.73 6.74
C GLY A 194 12.65 1.39 6.27
N THR A 195 11.51 0.96 6.79
CA THR A 195 10.82 -0.29 6.43
C THR A 195 9.51 -0.04 5.65
N SER A 196 9.20 1.22 5.36
CA SER A 196 7.88 1.61 4.83
C SER A 196 7.63 1.12 3.40
N LEU A 197 8.68 1.01 2.57
CA LEU A 197 8.54 0.42 1.23
C LEU A 197 8.22 -1.07 1.30
N GLN A 198 8.94 -1.85 2.15
CA GLN A 198 8.67 -3.27 2.36
C GLN A 198 7.27 -3.48 2.95
N PHE A 199 6.86 -2.62 3.89
CA PHE A 199 5.50 -2.62 4.43
C PHE A 199 4.45 -2.42 3.34
N ALA A 200 4.59 -1.37 2.52
CA ALA A 200 3.64 -1.08 1.45
C ALA A 200 3.61 -2.19 0.38
N LEU A 201 4.77 -2.75 0.03
CA LEU A 201 4.85 -3.90 -0.89
C LEU A 201 4.20 -5.16 -0.30
N LYS A 202 4.28 -5.37 1.04
CA LYS A 202 3.55 -6.44 1.72
C LYS A 202 2.03 -6.23 1.65
N LEU A 203 1.55 -5.00 1.74
CA LEU A 203 0.13 -4.69 1.51
C LEU A 203 -0.28 -4.98 0.06
N VAL A 204 0.57 -4.66 -0.93
CA VAL A 204 0.33 -5.02 -2.33
C VAL A 204 0.24 -6.54 -2.51
N GLU A 205 1.16 -7.30 -1.92
CA GLU A 205 1.15 -8.76 -1.99
C GLU A 205 -0.16 -9.36 -1.46
N ILE A 206 -0.69 -8.82 -0.36
CA ILE A 206 -1.93 -9.31 0.28
C ILE A 206 -3.18 -8.87 -0.49
N LEU A 207 -3.22 -7.63 -0.97
CA LEU A 207 -4.38 -7.04 -1.63
C LEU A 207 -4.52 -7.46 -3.09
N PHE A 208 -3.43 -7.78 -3.74
CA PHE A 208 -3.37 -8.22 -5.14
C PHE A 208 -2.80 -9.63 -5.22
N ASP A 209 -1.49 -9.74 -5.37
CA ASP A 209 -0.73 -10.99 -5.36
C ASP A 209 0.77 -10.70 -5.26
N LYS A 210 1.57 -11.77 -5.16
CA LYS A 210 3.02 -11.70 -5.07
C LYS A 210 3.67 -11.14 -6.35
N GLU A 211 3.17 -11.54 -7.51
CA GLU A 211 3.66 -11.10 -8.82
C GLU A 211 3.51 -9.59 -8.97
N LYS A 212 2.38 -9.03 -8.53
CA LYS A 212 2.15 -7.58 -8.52
C LYS A 212 3.12 -6.86 -7.58
N ALA A 213 3.37 -7.40 -6.39
CA ALA A 213 4.32 -6.81 -5.45
C ALA A 213 5.75 -6.81 -6.02
N GLU A 214 6.19 -7.89 -6.68
CA GLU A 214 7.49 -7.98 -7.35
C GLU A 214 7.59 -7.00 -8.54
N GLU A 215 6.52 -6.87 -9.34
CA GLU A 215 6.45 -5.89 -10.43
C GLU A 215 6.64 -4.46 -9.91
N ILE A 216 5.90 -4.08 -8.86
CA ILE A 216 5.99 -2.73 -8.29
C ILE A 216 7.35 -2.50 -7.62
N ALA A 217 7.90 -3.49 -6.91
CA ALA A 217 9.25 -3.40 -6.33
C ALA A 217 10.31 -3.13 -7.39
N ALA A 218 10.24 -3.82 -8.53
CA ALA A 218 11.16 -3.60 -9.65
C ALA A 218 11.03 -2.19 -10.24
N GLN A 219 9.79 -1.68 -10.43
CA GLN A 219 9.54 -0.30 -10.89
C GLN A 219 10.10 0.75 -9.93
N MET A 220 10.05 0.47 -8.63
CA MET A 220 10.54 1.36 -7.57
C MET A 220 12.03 1.16 -7.24
N LEU A 221 12.74 0.29 -7.96
CA LEU A 221 14.15 -0.05 -7.77
C LEU A 221 14.46 -0.53 -6.33
N THR A 222 13.56 -1.34 -5.76
CA THR A 222 13.66 -1.92 -4.42
C THR A 222 13.34 -3.42 -4.44
N SER A 223 13.24 -4.06 -3.28
CA SER A 223 12.88 -5.47 -3.13
C SER A 223 11.70 -5.65 -2.19
N THR A 224 11.00 -6.78 -2.32
CA THR A 224 9.89 -7.18 -1.46
C THR A 224 10.34 -7.81 -0.14
N ALA A 225 11.63 -8.08 0.03
CA ALA A 225 12.20 -8.75 1.21
C ALA A 225 12.79 -7.74 2.17
#